data_782351fff142a43c2da30d0acf4f0e71
#
_entry.id   782351fff142a43c2da30d0acf4f0e71
#
_cell.length_a   1.000
_cell.length_b   1.000
_cell.length_c   1.000
_cell.angle_alpha   90.00
_cell.angle_beta   90.00
_cell.angle_gamma   90.00
#
_symmetry.space_group_name_H-M   'P 1'
#
loop_
_entity.id
_entity.type
_entity.pdbx_description
1 polymer ?
#
loop_
_entity_poly.entity_id
_entity_poly.type
_entity_poly.pdbx_seq_one_letter_code
_entity_poly.pdbx_strand_id
1 'polypeptide(L)' 'MSLPLYRVVGTTGAAHMQTFEVECEITEYGRAERGTGGSRRAGEQAAATAMLLFVKTLAS' A
#
# COMPACT_ATOMS: atom_id res chain seq x y z
N MET A 1 15.57 -7.13 -9.68
CA MET A 1 14.17 -6.77 -9.42
C MET A 1 14.01 -6.38 -7.95
N SER A 2 13.43 -5.23 -7.69
CA SER A 2 13.21 -4.77 -6.34
C SER A 2 11.93 -5.34 -5.77
N LEU A 3 11.98 -5.77 -4.51
CA LEU A 3 10.78 -6.19 -3.81
C LEU A 3 10.06 -4.94 -3.26
N PRO A 4 8.72 -4.96 -3.25
CA PRO A 4 7.99 -3.85 -2.65
C PRO A 4 8.23 -3.78 -1.15
N LEU A 5 8.33 -2.57 -0.65
CA LEU A 5 8.46 -2.30 0.78
C LEU A 5 7.12 -1.80 1.29
N TYR A 6 6.66 -2.39 2.39
CA TYR A 6 5.38 -2.01 3.00
C TYR A 6 5.63 -1.39 4.36
N ARG A 7 4.90 -0.33 4.68
CA ARG A 7 4.95 0.24 6.02
C ARG A 7 3.61 0.86 6.37
N VAL A 8 3.26 0.79 7.64
CA VAL A 8 2.08 1.46 8.15
C VAL A 8 2.44 2.92 8.35
N VAL A 9 1.74 3.81 7.66
CA VAL A 9 1.99 5.26 7.74
C VAL A 9 0.98 5.97 8.61
N GLY A 10 -0.11 5.30 9.00
CA GLY A 10 -1.08 5.89 9.90
C GLY A 10 -2.15 4.90 10.33
N THR A 11 -2.75 5.18 11.46
CA THR A 11 -3.91 4.43 11.94
C THR A 11 -4.93 5.45 12.43
N THR A 12 -6.21 5.18 12.18
CA THR A 12 -7.31 6.03 12.62
C THR A 12 -8.43 5.17 13.17
N GLY A 13 -9.28 5.77 13.99
CA GLY A 13 -10.44 5.11 14.57
C GLY A 13 -10.17 4.50 15.94
N ALA A 14 -11.24 3.97 16.56
CA ALA A 14 -11.15 3.33 17.86
C ALA A 14 -10.49 1.95 17.73
N ALA A 15 -10.01 1.41 18.86
CA ALA A 15 -9.24 0.16 18.88
C ALA A 15 -9.95 -1.01 18.20
N HIS A 16 -11.28 -1.05 18.26
CA HIS A 16 -12.07 -2.14 17.68
C HIS A 16 -12.58 -1.81 16.26
N MET A 17 -12.29 -0.63 15.76
CA MET A 17 -12.67 -0.20 14.41
C MET A 17 -11.57 0.67 13.80
N GLN A 18 -10.35 0.16 13.84
CA GLN A 18 -9.22 0.89 13.28
C GLN A 18 -9.15 0.76 11.78
N THR A 19 -8.71 1.83 11.15
CA THR A 19 -8.33 1.82 9.74
C THR A 19 -6.83 2.02 9.67
N PHE A 20 -6.15 1.15 8.94
CA PHE A 20 -4.71 1.21 8.74
C PHE A 20 -4.41 1.78 7.38
N GLU A 21 -3.55 2.77 7.34
CA GLU A 21 -3.03 3.29 6.08
C GLU A 21 -1.65 2.72 5.87
N VAL A 22 -1.45 2.04 4.75
CA VAL A 22 -0.20 1.35 4.43
C VAL A 22 0.35 1.90 3.14
N GLU A 23 1.66 2.13 3.11
CA GLU A 23 2.36 2.56 1.91
C GLU A 23 3.13 1.38 1.33
N CYS A 24 3.02 1.21 0.03
CA CYS A 24 3.80 0.25 -0.75
C CYS A 24 4.75 1.05 -1.63
N GLU A 25 6.04 0.82 -1.49
CA GLU A 25 7.04 1.53 -2.27
C GLU A 25 7.87 0.55 -3.09
N ILE A 26 8.08 0.88 -4.35
CA ILE A 26 9.03 0.17 -5.20
C ILE A 26 10.11 1.17 -5.59
N THR A 27 11.27 1.07 -4.97
CA THR A 27 12.36 2.03 -5.15
C THR A 27 12.86 2.07 -6.58
N GLU A 28 12.78 0.95 -7.28
CA GLU A 28 13.18 0.85 -8.69
C GLU A 28 12.42 1.83 -9.56
N TYR A 29 11.15 2.09 -9.23
CA TYR A 29 10.32 3.04 -9.99
C TYR A 29 10.31 4.43 -9.36
N GLY A 30 10.87 4.59 -8.18
CA GLY A 30 10.77 5.84 -7.43
C GLY A 30 9.33 6.17 -7.10
N ARG A 31 8.50 5.16 -6.86
CA ARG A 31 7.06 5.34 -6.72
C ARG A 31 6.53 4.68 -5.45
N ALA A 32 5.63 5.36 -4.79
CA ALA A 32 4.92 4.82 -3.63
C ALA A 32 3.42 5.00 -3.84
N GLU A 33 2.66 3.97 -3.44
CA GLU A 33 1.20 4.02 -3.47
C GLU A 33 0.68 3.66 -2.10
N ARG A 34 -0.50 4.16 -1.75
CA ARG A 34 -1.08 3.92 -0.44
C ARG A 34 -2.42 3.22 -0.56
N GLY A 35 -2.72 2.43 0.45
CA GLY A 35 -4.02 1.77 0.57
C GLY A 35 -4.46 1.76 2.01
N THR A 36 -5.75 1.61 2.23
CA THR A 36 -6.32 1.54 3.56
C THR A 36 -7.11 0.26 3.73
N GLY A 37 -7.21 -0.19 4.97
CA GLY A 37 -8.00 -1.37 5.27
C GLY A 37 -8.23 -1.51 6.77
N GLY A 38 -9.11 -2.43 7.16
CA GLY A 38 -9.44 -2.70 8.55
C GLY A 38 -8.37 -3.46 9.30
N SER A 39 -7.30 -3.88 8.62
CA SER A 39 -6.14 -4.52 9.22
C SER A 39 -4.93 -4.12 8.42
N ARG A 40 -3.74 -4.37 9.00
CA ARG A 40 -2.49 -4.10 8.29
C ARG A 40 -2.45 -4.86 6.97
N ARG A 41 -2.84 -6.14 6.99
CA ARG A 41 -2.84 -6.96 5.78
C ARG A 41 -3.78 -6.42 4.71
N ALA A 42 -4.97 -6.00 5.11
CA ALA A 42 -5.93 -5.41 4.17
C ALA A 42 -5.37 -4.12 3.57
N GLY A 43 -4.69 -3.30 4.39
CA GLY A 43 -4.03 -2.09 3.91
C GLY A 43 -2.91 -2.40 2.94
N GLU A 44 -2.11 -3.44 3.23
CA GLU A 44 -1.04 -3.88 2.33
C GLU A 44 -1.60 -4.33 0.99
N GLN A 45 -2.69 -5.11 1.02
CA GLN A 45 -3.32 -5.56 -0.22
C GLN A 45 -3.86 -4.40 -1.04
N ALA A 46 -4.47 -3.43 -0.38
CA ALA A 46 -4.99 -2.24 -1.07
C ALA A 46 -3.85 -1.43 -1.69
N ALA A 47 -2.75 -1.25 -0.95
CA ALA A 47 -1.58 -0.53 -1.47
C ALA A 47 -0.94 -1.28 -2.64
N ALA A 48 -0.86 -2.61 -2.54
CA ALA A 48 -0.31 -3.42 -3.61
C ALA A 48 -1.17 -3.35 -4.86
N THR A 49 -2.49 -3.33 -4.71
CA THR A 49 -3.41 -3.19 -5.84
C THR A 49 -3.19 -1.85 -6.54
N ALA A 50 -3.06 -0.77 -5.77
CA ALA A 50 -2.80 0.55 -6.35
C ALA A 50 -1.47 0.57 -7.11
N MET A 51 -0.43 -0.05 -6.54
CA MET A 51 0.87 -0.13 -7.19
C MET A 51 0.79 -0.98 -8.46
N LEU A 52 0.03 -2.07 -8.44
CA LEU A 52 -0.12 -2.94 -9.60
C LEU A 52 -0.78 -2.19 -10.77
N LEU A 53 -1.78 -1.36 -10.48
CA LEU A 53 -2.41 -0.54 -11.51
C LEU A 53 -1.41 0.41 -12.16
N PHE A 54 -0.53 1.01 -11.34
CA PHE A 54 0.52 1.86 -11.86
C PHE A 54 1.48 1.07 -12.76
N VAL A 55 1.91 -0.11 -12.32
CA VAL A 55 2.84 -0.94 -13.10
C VAL A 55 2.21 -1.37 -14.42
N LYS A 56 0.93 -1.72 -14.41
CA LYS A 56 0.21 -2.06 -15.64
C LYS A 56 0.19 -0.89 -16.63
N THR A 57 0.07 0.33 -16.11
CA THR A 57 0.11 1.52 -16.94
C THR A 57 1.45 1.65 -17.65
N LEU A 58 2.54 1.29 -16.99
CA LEU A 58 3.87 1.34 -17.60
C LEU A 58 4.02 0.29 -18.70
N ALA A 59 3.32 -0.83 -18.58
CA ALA A 59 3.44 -1.95 -19.52
C ALA A 59 2.57 -1.78 -20.77
N SER A 60 1.65 -0.83 -20.77
CA SER A 60 0.72 -0.65 -21.89
C SER A 60 1.13 0.44 -22.86
#